data_5d73b35e701152c76672c410946be7ea
#
_entry.id   5d73b35e701152c76672c410946be7ea
#
_cell.length_a   1.000
_cell.length_b   1.000
_cell.length_c   1.000
_cell.angle_alpha   90.00
_cell.angle_beta   90.00
_cell.angle_gamma   90.00
#
_symmetry.space_group_name_H-M   'P 1'
#
loop_
_entity.id
_entity.type
_entity.pdbx_description
1 polymer ?
#
loop_
_entity_poly.entity_id
_entity_poly.type
_entity_poly.pdbx_seq_one_letter_code
_entity_poly.pdbx_strand_id
1 'polypeptide(L)'
;MASTVREAFDAFAPRMRRRPDVEAHDLVAADASDRLILESAGLDRPESAREMRPSRAFGHPKQHIPEAPTATSHVGSVVVVGDRYGALALPLAAAGFRVLVHQDALSGERAARLNAVAVGLAQASDVDSIVVPGVTWHPLDGDLFAGATLVLMQLPRSLGALDEIAGLIANHADPAVHVVAGGRVKHMTPAMNGALARYFATVTADRGVGKSRVLRASDPRARVEPSAERPGPSGRRARPGALTWPRTEHDEATGLTICAHGAAFAGAGVDIGTRLLLSVLDQAPDASRVIDLGCGTGVLAVSYARAHPDARVIATDQSVAAVASATATAMANGVAAGSGSAPHSPLSGPPGVTAVRDDALGAQSDASADLILLNPPFHSGAAVTARIAPRLFADAARVLRPGGELWCVWNSHLRYRPQLEASVGTTRQIVRDPKFTVTASVR
;
A
#
# COMPACT_ATOMS: atom_id res chain seq x y z
N MET A 1 -12.41 13.67 31.49
CA MET A 1 -13.51 13.31 30.54
C MET A 1 -12.85 12.86 29.24
N ALA A 2 -13.28 11.76 28.64
CA ALA A 2 -12.81 11.39 27.31
C ALA A 2 -13.26 12.48 26.32
N SER A 3 -12.32 12.96 25.49
CA SER A 3 -12.60 13.90 24.42
C SER A 3 -13.50 13.22 23.37
N THR A 4 -14.42 13.95 22.75
CA THR A 4 -15.11 13.42 21.58
C THR A 4 -14.14 13.21 20.43
N VAL A 5 -14.46 12.35 19.46
CA VAL A 5 -13.62 12.11 18.27
C VAL A 5 -13.36 13.43 17.53
N ARG A 6 -14.37 14.28 17.42
CA ARG A 6 -14.27 15.59 16.77
C ARG A 6 -13.34 16.56 17.52
N GLU A 7 -13.48 16.66 18.84
CA GLU A 7 -12.60 17.52 19.65
C GLU A 7 -11.14 17.05 19.55
N ALA A 8 -10.90 15.73 19.59
CA ALA A 8 -9.58 15.17 19.42
C ALA A 8 -9.01 15.49 18.03
N PHE A 9 -9.80 15.33 16.96
CA PHE A 9 -9.35 15.70 15.60
C PHE A 9 -8.97 17.18 15.50
N ASP A 10 -9.82 18.08 15.98
CA ASP A 10 -9.58 19.53 15.94
C ASP A 10 -8.33 19.94 16.72
N ALA A 11 -8.05 19.26 17.84
CA ALA A 11 -6.84 19.47 18.63
C ALA A 11 -5.57 18.90 17.98
N PHE A 12 -5.67 17.78 17.26
CA PHE A 12 -4.51 17.05 16.71
C PHE A 12 -4.10 17.56 15.32
N ALA A 13 -5.05 17.84 14.44
CA ALA A 13 -4.79 18.18 13.04
C ALA A 13 -3.74 19.31 12.84
N PRO A 14 -3.71 20.41 13.61
CA PRO A 14 -2.69 21.45 13.45
C PRO A 14 -1.27 21.00 13.84
N ARG A 15 -1.15 19.98 14.67
CA ARG A 15 0.11 19.44 15.19
C ARG A 15 0.69 18.33 14.33
N MET A 16 -0.14 17.67 13.51
CA MET A 16 0.26 16.53 12.68
C MET A 16 1.18 16.97 11.55
N ARG A 17 2.12 16.09 11.20
CA ARG A 17 3.10 16.27 10.12
C ARG A 17 3.12 15.03 9.24
N ARG A 18 3.65 15.18 8.03
CA ARG A 18 3.76 14.07 7.07
C ARG A 18 5.04 13.25 7.24
N ARG A 19 6.02 13.76 7.98
CA ARG A 19 7.31 13.07 8.19
C ARG A 19 7.14 11.60 8.59
N PRO A 20 7.93 10.69 8.00
CA PRO A 20 9.07 10.88 7.08
C PRO A 20 8.66 11.08 5.61
N ASP A 21 7.37 11.05 5.26
CA ASP A 21 6.90 11.36 3.90
C ASP A 21 7.20 12.82 3.53
N VAL A 22 7.14 13.12 2.23
CA VAL A 22 7.45 14.44 1.68
C VAL A 22 6.55 15.52 2.27
N GLU A 23 7.16 16.58 2.79
CA GLU A 23 6.47 17.77 3.24
C GLU A 23 6.64 18.92 2.22
N ALA A 24 5.56 19.64 1.93
CA ALA A 24 5.55 20.86 1.14
C ALA A 24 4.47 21.80 1.67
N HIS A 25 4.54 23.07 1.33
CA HIS A 25 3.64 24.12 1.83
C HIS A 25 2.15 23.81 1.60
N ASP A 26 1.82 23.13 0.51
CA ASP A 26 0.46 22.76 0.10
C ASP A 26 0.05 21.35 0.52
N LEU A 27 0.91 20.62 1.23
CA LEU A 27 0.67 19.25 1.68
C LEU A 27 0.43 19.23 3.19
N VAL A 28 -0.76 18.76 3.58
CA VAL A 28 -1.16 18.62 4.99
C VAL A 28 -1.26 17.14 5.39
N ALA A 29 -1.04 16.85 6.66
CA ALA A 29 -1.17 15.50 7.22
C ALA A 29 -2.63 15.12 7.51
N ALA A 30 -3.45 16.09 7.88
CA ALA A 30 -4.90 15.91 8.08
C ALA A 30 -5.65 16.98 7.29
N ASP A 31 -6.74 16.62 6.64
CA ASP A 31 -7.53 17.55 5.83
C ASP A 31 -9.05 17.43 6.08
N ALA A 32 -9.82 18.23 5.32
CA ALA A 32 -11.28 18.26 5.44
C ALA A 32 -11.94 16.93 5.06
N SER A 33 -11.27 16.04 4.29
CA SER A 33 -11.84 14.71 4.00
C SER A 33 -11.76 13.77 5.20
N ASP A 34 -10.69 13.86 5.97
CA ASP A 34 -10.53 13.05 7.18
C ASP A 34 -11.58 13.43 8.24
N ARG A 35 -11.73 14.75 8.45
CA ARG A 35 -12.78 15.27 9.32
C ARG A 35 -14.16 14.81 8.89
N LEU A 36 -14.48 14.90 7.59
CA LEU A 36 -15.78 14.52 7.06
C LEU A 36 -16.05 13.01 7.25
N ILE A 37 -15.03 12.15 7.10
CA ILE A 37 -15.15 10.71 7.36
C ILE A 37 -15.54 10.48 8.84
N LEU A 38 -14.82 11.09 9.79
CA LEU A 38 -15.08 10.94 11.22
C LEU A 38 -16.48 11.46 11.60
N GLU A 39 -16.86 12.64 11.13
CA GLU A 39 -18.21 13.21 11.36
C GLU A 39 -19.32 12.32 10.77
N SER A 40 -19.07 11.76 9.56
CA SER A 40 -20.02 10.88 8.87
C SER A 40 -20.16 9.50 9.51
N ALA A 41 -19.20 9.08 10.33
CA ALA A 41 -19.25 7.84 11.09
C ALA A 41 -20.23 7.89 12.26
N GLY A 42 -20.64 9.09 12.71
CA GLY A 42 -21.64 9.27 13.78
C GLY A 42 -21.17 8.84 15.18
N LEU A 43 -19.85 8.81 15.41
CA LEU A 43 -19.22 8.29 16.63
C LEU A 43 -19.18 9.30 17.80
N ASP A 44 -19.66 10.54 17.61
CA ASP A 44 -19.63 11.59 18.63
C ASP A 44 -20.73 11.44 19.72
N ARG A 45 -21.57 10.39 19.64
CA ARG A 45 -22.59 10.13 20.64
C ARG A 45 -22.10 9.07 21.64
N PRO A 46 -21.98 9.40 22.95
CA PRO A 46 -21.57 8.43 23.98
C PRO A 46 -22.44 7.17 24.07
N GLU A 47 -23.69 7.24 23.60
CA GLU A 47 -24.64 6.12 23.59
C GLU A 47 -24.37 5.10 22.49
N SER A 48 -23.80 5.49 21.34
CA SER A 48 -23.51 4.57 20.24
C SER A 48 -22.40 3.57 20.55
N ALA A 49 -21.51 3.88 21.46
CA ALA A 49 -20.51 2.94 21.96
C ALA A 49 -21.09 1.85 22.89
N ARG A 50 -22.30 2.05 23.42
CA ARG A 50 -23.00 1.09 24.29
C ARG A 50 -24.00 0.21 23.56
N GLU A 51 -24.52 0.63 22.42
CA GLU A 51 -25.54 -0.10 21.64
C GLU A 51 -25.00 -1.05 20.58
N MET A 52 -23.68 -1.14 20.38
CA MET A 52 -23.06 -2.19 19.58
C MET A 52 -23.02 -3.55 20.33
N ARG A 53 -24.12 -3.90 20.99
CA ARG A 53 -24.34 -5.26 21.50
C ARG A 53 -24.87 -6.14 20.36
N PRO A 54 -24.35 -7.37 20.20
CA PRO A 54 -24.89 -8.28 19.21
C PRO A 54 -26.37 -8.53 19.47
N SER A 55 -27.18 -8.37 18.43
CA SER A 55 -28.59 -8.75 18.42
C SER A 55 -28.71 -10.20 18.92
N ARG A 56 -29.53 -10.43 19.94
CA ARG A 56 -29.84 -11.77 20.48
C ARG A 56 -30.47 -12.60 19.37
N ALA A 57 -29.69 -13.50 18.78
CA ALA A 57 -30.23 -14.56 17.94
C ALA A 57 -31.02 -15.55 18.81
N PHE A 58 -32.23 -15.86 18.34
CA PHE A 58 -33.12 -16.88 18.90
C PHE A 58 -32.41 -18.24 18.95
N GLY A 59 -32.55 -18.93 20.06
CA GLY A 59 -31.87 -20.18 20.35
C GLY A 59 -32.33 -21.39 19.52
N HIS A 60 -31.38 -22.24 19.19
CA HIS A 60 -31.53 -23.68 18.97
C HIS A 60 -30.36 -24.46 19.61
N PRO A 61 -30.55 -25.75 19.96
CA PRO A 61 -29.80 -26.40 21.03
C PRO A 61 -28.44 -26.93 20.61
N LYS A 62 -27.56 -26.99 21.58
CA LYS A 62 -26.16 -27.41 21.57
C LYS A 62 -25.88 -28.75 20.92
N GLN A 63 -24.97 -28.80 19.94
CA GLN A 63 -24.11 -29.95 19.69
C GLN A 63 -22.65 -29.53 19.92
N HIS A 64 -21.98 -30.36 20.72
CA HIS A 64 -20.60 -30.17 21.17
C HIS A 64 -19.67 -30.60 20.02
N ILE A 65 -18.88 -29.68 19.48
CA ILE A 65 -17.77 -29.91 18.56
C ILE A 65 -16.52 -29.32 19.20
N PRO A 66 -15.35 -30.00 19.17
CA PRO A 66 -14.16 -29.56 19.89
C PRO A 66 -13.57 -28.31 19.28
N GLU A 67 -13.11 -27.42 20.16
CA GLU A 67 -12.54 -26.09 19.85
C GLU A 67 -11.29 -26.19 18.95
N ALA A 68 -11.36 -25.54 17.79
CA ALA A 68 -10.19 -25.09 17.05
C ALA A 68 -9.67 -23.77 17.65
N PRO A 69 -8.38 -23.41 17.49
CA PRO A 69 -7.77 -22.27 18.17
C PRO A 69 -8.49 -20.96 17.82
N THR A 70 -8.82 -20.22 18.86
CA THR A 70 -9.61 -18.99 18.87
C THR A 70 -9.08 -17.92 17.94
N ALA A 71 -9.79 -17.67 16.84
CA ALA A 71 -9.72 -16.39 16.13
C ALA A 71 -10.11 -15.27 17.12
N THR A 72 -9.26 -14.29 17.29
CA THR A 72 -9.50 -13.14 18.17
C THR A 72 -10.67 -12.33 17.59
N SER A 73 -11.85 -12.42 18.20
CA SER A 73 -13.02 -11.67 17.75
C SER A 73 -12.76 -10.16 17.95
N HIS A 74 -12.77 -9.40 16.86
CA HIS A 74 -12.61 -7.93 16.86
C HIS A 74 -13.93 -7.19 17.18
N VAL A 75 -14.83 -7.81 17.90
CA VAL A 75 -16.12 -7.22 18.29
C VAL A 75 -15.88 -5.94 19.07
N GLY A 76 -16.38 -4.82 18.54
CA GLY A 76 -16.26 -3.48 19.14
C GLY A 76 -15.03 -2.68 18.69
N SER A 77 -14.26 -3.16 17.70
CA SER A 77 -13.15 -2.40 17.10
C SER A 77 -13.61 -1.64 15.85
N VAL A 78 -13.06 -0.44 15.64
CA VAL A 78 -13.21 0.32 14.39
C VAL A 78 -12.05 -0.05 13.47
N VAL A 79 -12.35 -0.46 12.24
CA VAL A 79 -11.31 -0.71 11.23
C VAL A 79 -11.08 0.57 10.43
N VAL A 80 -9.81 0.94 10.24
CA VAL A 80 -9.40 2.11 9.47
C VAL A 80 -8.46 1.67 8.35
N VAL A 81 -8.78 2.06 7.11
CA VAL A 81 -7.98 1.70 5.93
C VAL A 81 -7.49 2.95 5.21
N GLY A 82 -6.18 3.00 4.96
CA GLY A 82 -5.54 4.08 4.19
C GLY A 82 -5.31 5.35 4.99
N ASP A 83 -5.27 5.28 6.31
CA ASP A 83 -4.97 6.42 7.22
C ASP A 83 -3.50 6.81 7.15
N ARG A 84 -3.17 7.66 6.19
CA ARG A 84 -1.78 7.95 5.82
C ARG A 84 -0.92 8.51 6.94
N TYR A 85 -1.51 9.27 7.85
CA TYR A 85 -0.75 10.02 8.86
C TYR A 85 -1.38 9.96 10.24
N GLY A 86 -2.35 9.05 10.46
CA GLY A 86 -3.05 8.90 11.73
C GLY A 86 -4.23 9.85 11.92
N ALA A 87 -4.68 10.52 10.84
CA ALA A 87 -5.76 11.52 10.93
C ALA A 87 -7.12 10.94 11.31
N LEU A 88 -7.34 9.63 11.07
CA LEU A 88 -8.54 8.91 11.49
C LEU A 88 -8.29 8.12 12.78
N ALA A 89 -7.22 7.36 12.84
CA ALA A 89 -6.97 6.43 13.94
C ALA A 89 -6.65 7.12 15.27
N LEU A 90 -5.86 8.20 15.25
CA LEU A 90 -5.44 8.86 16.49
C LEU A 90 -6.59 9.54 17.23
N PRO A 91 -7.50 10.30 16.58
CA PRO A 91 -8.68 10.83 17.25
C PRO A 91 -9.61 9.74 17.81
N LEU A 92 -9.77 8.62 17.09
CA LEU A 92 -10.57 7.49 17.56
C LEU A 92 -9.95 6.85 18.81
N ALA A 93 -8.64 6.60 18.79
CA ALA A 93 -7.92 6.06 19.95
C ALA A 93 -7.99 6.99 21.17
N ALA A 94 -7.85 8.31 20.97
CA ALA A 94 -7.99 9.32 22.02
C ALA A 94 -9.41 9.35 22.65
N ALA A 95 -10.44 9.06 21.85
CA ALA A 95 -11.82 8.93 22.32
C ALA A 95 -12.12 7.55 22.96
N GLY A 96 -11.12 6.66 23.06
CA GLY A 96 -11.23 5.36 23.74
C GLY A 96 -11.65 4.19 22.85
N PHE A 97 -11.70 4.35 21.54
CA PHE A 97 -11.97 3.24 20.62
C PHE A 97 -10.74 2.35 20.45
N ARG A 98 -10.96 1.05 20.24
CA ARG A 98 -9.95 0.13 19.72
C ARG A 98 -9.95 0.25 18.21
N VAL A 99 -8.79 0.50 17.61
CA VAL A 99 -8.65 0.77 16.18
C VAL A 99 -7.70 -0.22 15.55
N LEU A 100 -8.16 -0.92 14.52
CA LEU A 100 -7.34 -1.77 13.66
C LEU A 100 -7.04 -0.99 12.39
N VAL A 101 -5.77 -0.82 12.05
CA VAL A 101 -5.34 0.05 10.95
C VAL A 101 -4.58 -0.74 9.91
N HIS A 102 -5.01 -0.62 8.65
CA HIS A 102 -4.17 -0.96 7.52
C HIS A 102 -3.65 0.31 6.85
N GLN A 103 -2.32 0.40 6.68
CA GLN A 103 -1.65 1.43 5.91
C GLN A 103 -0.63 0.80 4.96
N ASP A 104 -0.86 0.97 3.65
CA ASP A 104 -0.02 0.38 2.62
C ASP A 104 1.41 0.97 2.62
N ALA A 105 1.54 2.30 2.66
CA ALA A 105 2.83 2.97 2.62
C ALA A 105 3.51 3.02 4.00
N LEU A 106 4.75 2.51 4.11
CA LEU A 106 5.55 2.52 5.35
C LEU A 106 5.78 3.95 5.88
N SER A 107 6.05 4.91 4.99
CA SER A 107 6.21 6.31 5.36
C SER A 107 4.95 6.89 6.03
N GLY A 108 3.77 6.47 5.60
CA GLY A 108 2.49 6.88 6.19
C GLY A 108 2.27 6.26 7.58
N GLU A 109 2.60 4.99 7.76
CA GLU A 109 2.54 4.30 9.04
C GLU A 109 3.50 4.94 10.05
N ARG A 110 4.76 5.17 9.66
CA ARG A 110 5.76 5.84 10.48
C ARG A 110 5.34 7.27 10.86
N ALA A 111 4.75 8.00 9.91
CA ALA A 111 4.22 9.34 10.19
C ALA A 111 3.08 9.30 11.23
N ALA A 112 2.16 8.33 11.15
CA ALA A 112 1.11 8.17 12.14
C ALA A 112 1.67 7.88 13.55
N ARG A 113 2.71 7.04 13.66
CA ARG A 113 3.41 6.77 14.93
C ARG A 113 4.08 8.02 15.50
N LEU A 114 4.80 8.79 14.67
CA LEU A 114 5.41 10.06 15.07
C LEU A 114 4.36 11.11 15.46
N ASN A 115 3.25 11.16 14.76
CA ASN A 115 2.14 12.05 15.11
C ASN A 115 1.49 11.66 16.44
N ALA A 116 1.39 10.37 16.76
CA ALA A 116 0.92 9.93 18.07
C ALA A 116 1.78 10.48 19.21
N VAL A 117 3.10 10.51 19.04
CA VAL A 117 4.02 11.16 19.99
C VAL A 117 3.78 12.67 20.02
N ALA A 118 3.69 13.32 18.86
CA ALA A 118 3.50 14.77 18.76
C ALA A 118 2.21 15.25 19.42
N VAL A 119 1.15 14.45 19.39
CA VAL A 119 -0.14 14.80 20.03
C VAL A 119 -0.26 14.31 21.48
N GLY A 120 0.74 13.57 22.00
CA GLY A 120 0.80 13.12 23.40
C GLY A 120 0.07 11.79 23.67
N LEU A 121 -0.21 10.99 22.63
CA LEU A 121 -0.84 9.67 22.77
C LEU A 121 0.18 8.54 22.95
N ALA A 122 1.43 8.74 22.56
CA ALA A 122 2.50 7.75 22.66
C ALA A 122 3.79 8.38 23.17
N GLN A 123 4.68 7.54 23.71
CA GLN A 123 6.01 7.97 24.10
C GLN A 123 6.99 7.90 22.92
N ALA A 124 7.98 8.80 22.93
CA ALA A 124 9.03 8.82 21.92
C ALA A 124 9.97 7.61 22.07
N SER A 125 10.22 6.92 20.95
CA SER A 125 11.20 5.85 20.83
C SER A 125 11.68 5.76 19.39
N ASP A 126 12.41 4.71 19.01
CA ASP A 126 12.61 4.38 17.60
C ASP A 126 11.24 4.28 16.90
N VAL A 127 11.11 4.83 15.69
CA VAL A 127 9.81 5.03 15.04
C VAL A 127 9.03 3.73 14.84
N ASP A 128 9.73 2.65 14.50
CA ASP A 128 9.10 1.36 14.25
C ASP A 128 8.73 0.64 15.57
N SER A 129 9.30 1.09 16.70
CA SER A 129 9.04 0.60 18.06
C SER A 129 7.98 1.43 18.81
N ILE A 130 7.48 2.54 18.24
CA ILE A 130 6.44 3.34 18.90
C ILE A 130 5.14 2.54 18.96
N VAL A 131 4.68 2.29 20.20
CA VAL A 131 3.37 1.70 20.48
C VAL A 131 2.36 2.81 20.70
N VAL A 132 1.28 2.78 19.94
CA VAL A 132 0.16 3.73 20.07
C VAL A 132 -0.99 3.05 20.81
N PRO A 133 -1.30 3.46 22.05
CA PRO A 133 -2.38 2.84 22.82
C PRO A 133 -3.72 2.86 22.06
N GLY A 134 -4.39 1.73 22.02
CA GLY A 134 -5.67 1.58 21.33
C GLY A 134 -5.57 1.39 19.80
N VAL A 135 -4.37 1.46 19.20
CA VAL A 135 -4.15 1.27 17.76
C VAL A 135 -3.32 0.01 17.51
N THR A 136 -3.80 -0.84 16.61
CA THR A 136 -3.06 -2.02 16.14
C THR A 136 -2.91 -1.98 14.62
N TRP A 137 -1.69 -2.13 14.13
CA TRP A 137 -1.40 -2.19 12.70
C TRP A 137 -1.59 -3.60 12.17
N HIS A 138 -2.27 -3.72 11.01
CA HIS A 138 -2.61 -5.01 10.41
C HIS A 138 -2.24 -5.08 8.93
N PRO A 139 -1.90 -6.28 8.40
CA PRO A 139 -1.89 -6.56 6.96
C PRO A 139 -3.27 -6.29 6.34
N LEU A 140 -3.33 -6.18 5.02
CA LEU A 140 -4.60 -6.14 4.28
C LEU A 140 -5.03 -7.57 3.95
N ASP A 141 -5.76 -8.19 4.84
CA ASP A 141 -6.26 -9.55 4.72
C ASP A 141 -7.65 -9.71 5.35
N GLY A 142 -8.16 -10.93 5.40
CA GLY A 142 -9.48 -11.21 5.97
C GLY A 142 -9.55 -10.97 7.48
N ASP A 143 -8.44 -11.19 8.18
CA ASP A 143 -8.39 -11.08 9.65
C ASP A 143 -8.57 -9.63 10.10
N LEU A 144 -8.07 -8.66 9.34
CA LEU A 144 -8.31 -7.23 9.58
C LEU A 144 -9.81 -6.89 9.70
N PHE A 145 -10.64 -7.56 8.91
CA PHE A 145 -12.08 -7.24 8.82
C PHE A 145 -12.95 -8.20 9.62
N ALA A 146 -12.39 -9.26 10.21
CA ALA A 146 -13.17 -10.30 10.89
C ALA A 146 -14.08 -9.72 11.98
N GLY A 147 -15.41 -9.82 11.76
CA GLY A 147 -16.44 -9.32 12.69
C GLY A 147 -16.53 -7.79 12.78
N ALA A 148 -15.89 -7.04 11.88
CA ALA A 148 -15.95 -5.57 11.86
C ALA A 148 -17.36 -5.11 11.48
N THR A 149 -17.95 -4.20 12.29
CA THR A 149 -19.24 -3.56 12.03
C THR A 149 -19.10 -2.15 11.47
N LEU A 150 -17.91 -1.53 11.59
CA LEU A 150 -17.62 -0.21 11.05
C LEU A 150 -16.22 -0.18 10.43
N VAL A 151 -16.18 0.24 9.18
CA VAL A 151 -14.93 0.47 8.44
C VAL A 151 -14.87 1.93 7.97
N LEU A 152 -13.85 2.65 8.39
CA LEU A 152 -13.53 3.99 7.90
C LEU A 152 -12.39 3.90 6.89
N MET A 153 -12.52 4.57 5.75
CA MET A 153 -11.53 4.45 4.67
C MET A 153 -11.24 5.80 4.02
N GLN A 154 -9.97 6.15 3.91
CA GLN A 154 -9.55 7.12 2.92
C GLN A 154 -9.57 6.46 1.54
N LEU A 155 -10.42 6.95 0.63
CA LEU A 155 -10.56 6.38 -0.71
C LEU A 155 -9.20 6.31 -1.42
N PRO A 156 -8.75 5.12 -1.83
CA PRO A 156 -7.53 4.98 -2.59
C PRO A 156 -7.69 5.59 -3.99
N ARG A 157 -6.59 6.02 -4.60
CA ARG A 157 -6.62 6.53 -6.00
C ARG A 157 -6.79 5.40 -7.01
N SER A 158 -6.28 4.21 -6.70
CA SER A 158 -6.41 3.01 -7.53
C SER A 158 -7.80 2.40 -7.36
N LEU A 159 -8.50 2.16 -8.47
CA LEU A 159 -9.74 1.40 -8.48
C LEU A 159 -9.49 -0.08 -8.12
N GLY A 160 -8.33 -0.62 -8.46
CA GLY A 160 -7.92 -1.97 -8.06
C GLY A 160 -7.80 -2.10 -6.54
N ALA A 161 -7.15 -1.12 -5.88
CA ALA A 161 -7.06 -1.10 -4.43
C ALA A 161 -8.45 -1.01 -3.76
N LEU A 162 -9.33 -0.16 -4.29
CA LEU A 162 -10.69 -0.06 -3.77
C LEU A 162 -11.47 -1.35 -3.95
N ASP A 163 -11.30 -2.02 -5.07
CA ASP A 163 -11.95 -3.28 -5.39
C ASP A 163 -11.49 -4.41 -4.45
N GLU A 164 -10.18 -4.55 -4.24
CA GLU A 164 -9.60 -5.52 -3.31
C GLU A 164 -10.08 -5.31 -1.88
N ILE A 165 -9.99 -4.08 -1.38
CA ILE A 165 -10.46 -3.72 -0.03
C ILE A 165 -11.96 -4.00 0.12
N ALA A 166 -12.79 -3.58 -0.85
CA ALA A 166 -14.23 -3.79 -0.81
C ALA A 166 -14.60 -5.29 -0.81
N GLY A 167 -13.86 -6.09 -1.58
CA GLY A 167 -14.02 -7.55 -1.60
C GLY A 167 -13.66 -8.20 -0.27
N LEU A 168 -12.56 -7.81 0.34
CA LEU A 168 -12.16 -8.31 1.67
C LEU A 168 -13.18 -7.92 2.74
N ILE A 169 -13.65 -6.68 2.78
CA ILE A 169 -14.69 -6.25 3.72
C ILE A 169 -15.95 -7.09 3.54
N ALA A 170 -16.47 -7.21 2.32
CA ALA A 170 -17.72 -7.92 2.07
C ALA A 170 -17.65 -9.41 2.40
N ASN A 171 -16.45 -10.03 2.30
CA ASN A 171 -16.27 -11.45 2.57
C ASN A 171 -16.00 -11.79 4.04
N HIS A 172 -15.47 -10.84 4.83
CA HIS A 172 -14.93 -11.14 6.17
C HIS A 172 -15.55 -10.32 7.29
N ALA A 173 -16.13 -9.15 6.99
CA ALA A 173 -16.76 -8.30 7.99
C ALA A 173 -18.12 -8.88 8.46
N ASP A 174 -18.65 -8.29 9.53
CA ASP A 174 -20.00 -8.60 9.99
C ASP A 174 -21.04 -8.28 8.88
N PRO A 175 -22.09 -9.09 8.69
CA PRO A 175 -23.15 -8.78 7.73
C PRO A 175 -23.82 -7.40 7.92
N ALA A 176 -23.78 -6.85 9.11
CA ALA A 176 -24.28 -5.49 9.43
C ALA A 176 -23.19 -4.41 9.24
N VAL A 177 -22.09 -4.68 8.56
CA VAL A 177 -21.00 -3.72 8.37
C VAL A 177 -21.45 -2.46 7.64
N HIS A 178 -21.00 -1.32 8.15
CA HIS A 178 -21.10 -0.02 7.50
C HIS A 178 -19.71 0.45 7.09
N VAL A 179 -19.56 0.82 5.83
CA VAL A 179 -18.34 1.40 5.28
C VAL A 179 -18.55 2.90 5.05
N VAL A 180 -17.68 3.72 5.61
CA VAL A 180 -17.64 5.18 5.42
C VAL A 180 -16.33 5.52 4.73
N ALA A 181 -16.37 5.71 3.41
CA ALA A 181 -15.21 5.92 2.58
C ALA A 181 -15.18 7.35 2.03
N GLY A 182 -14.17 8.14 2.35
CA GLY A 182 -14.12 9.55 1.97
C GLY A 182 -12.86 9.97 1.25
N GLY A 183 -12.93 11.13 0.58
CA GLY A 183 -11.79 11.72 -0.10
C GLY A 183 -12.11 13.08 -0.71
N ARG A 184 -11.05 13.72 -1.26
CA ARG A 184 -11.21 14.99 -1.98
C ARG A 184 -11.91 14.75 -3.32
N VAL A 185 -12.95 15.52 -3.61
CA VAL A 185 -13.79 15.36 -4.83
C VAL A 185 -12.94 15.33 -6.12
N LYS A 186 -11.86 16.12 -6.19
CA LYS A 186 -10.95 16.16 -7.36
C LYS A 186 -10.25 14.82 -7.66
N HIS A 187 -10.25 13.88 -6.71
CA HIS A 187 -9.65 12.55 -6.85
C HIS A 187 -10.71 11.43 -6.91
N MET A 188 -11.99 11.78 -6.79
CA MET A 188 -13.08 10.81 -6.85
C MET A 188 -13.61 10.69 -8.28
N THR A 189 -13.98 9.47 -8.67
CA THR A 189 -14.60 9.18 -9.97
C THR A 189 -15.88 8.37 -9.76
N PRO A 190 -16.87 8.46 -10.68
CA PRO A 190 -18.07 7.62 -10.64
C PRO A 190 -17.77 6.11 -10.59
N ALA A 191 -16.62 5.69 -11.17
CA ALA A 191 -16.20 4.30 -11.15
C ALA A 191 -15.97 3.74 -9.73
N MET A 192 -15.67 4.60 -8.73
CA MET A 192 -15.54 4.18 -7.34
C MET A 192 -16.86 3.66 -6.76
N ASN A 193 -18.00 4.28 -7.13
CA ASN A 193 -19.31 3.74 -6.75
C ASN A 193 -19.55 2.35 -7.36
N GLY A 194 -19.15 2.16 -8.62
CA GLY A 194 -19.23 0.86 -9.31
C GLY A 194 -18.37 -0.21 -8.66
N ALA A 195 -17.16 0.14 -8.20
CA ALA A 195 -16.28 -0.77 -7.48
C ALA A 195 -16.92 -1.25 -6.16
N LEU A 196 -17.46 -0.34 -5.36
CA LEU A 196 -18.19 -0.69 -4.14
C LEU A 196 -19.47 -1.50 -4.43
N ALA A 197 -20.24 -1.13 -5.45
CA ALA A 197 -21.51 -1.77 -5.80
C ALA A 197 -21.36 -3.21 -6.33
N ARG A 198 -20.15 -3.67 -6.64
CA ARG A 198 -19.90 -5.10 -6.90
C ARG A 198 -20.11 -5.94 -5.66
N TYR A 199 -19.73 -5.41 -4.52
CA TYR A 199 -19.65 -6.14 -3.24
C TYR A 199 -20.77 -5.77 -2.25
N PHE A 200 -21.37 -4.58 -2.38
CA PHE A 200 -22.41 -4.08 -1.49
C PHE A 200 -23.71 -3.83 -2.24
N ALA A 201 -24.84 -4.17 -1.61
CA ALA A 201 -26.16 -3.94 -2.20
C ALA A 201 -26.54 -2.47 -2.15
N THR A 202 -26.17 -1.78 -1.07
CA THR A 202 -26.43 -0.37 -0.85
C THR A 202 -25.15 0.43 -0.98
N VAL A 203 -25.08 1.33 -1.95
CA VAL A 203 -23.97 2.30 -2.12
C VAL A 203 -24.58 3.67 -2.36
N THR A 204 -24.26 4.63 -1.51
CA THR A 204 -24.74 6.01 -1.61
C THR A 204 -23.59 7.00 -1.52
N ALA A 205 -23.76 8.16 -2.15
CA ALA A 205 -22.81 9.25 -2.06
C ALA A 205 -23.44 10.41 -1.31
N ASP A 206 -22.84 10.83 -0.20
CA ASP A 206 -23.31 11.97 0.58
C ASP A 206 -23.09 13.29 -0.20
N ARG A 207 -23.76 14.35 0.23
CA ARG A 207 -23.52 15.68 -0.31
C ARG A 207 -22.06 16.11 -0.03
N GLY A 208 -21.39 16.69 -1.03
CA GLY A 208 -20.02 17.19 -0.85
C GLY A 208 -19.96 18.37 0.12
N VAL A 209 -18.96 18.37 1.00
CA VAL A 209 -18.68 19.42 1.98
C VAL A 209 -17.19 19.78 1.88
N GLY A 210 -16.83 21.07 1.81
CA GLY A 210 -15.42 21.52 1.83
C GLY A 210 -14.54 20.90 0.73
N LYS A 211 -15.08 20.67 -0.49
CA LYS A 211 -14.40 19.96 -1.61
C LYS A 211 -14.08 18.49 -1.30
N SER A 212 -14.73 17.91 -0.29
CA SER A 212 -14.63 16.50 0.09
C SER A 212 -15.99 15.83 -0.01
N ARG A 213 -16.03 14.52 -0.14
CA ARG A 213 -17.26 13.73 -0.20
C ARG A 213 -17.03 12.36 0.43
N VAL A 214 -18.09 11.78 1.01
CA VAL A 214 -18.14 10.42 1.51
C VAL A 214 -19.02 9.56 0.62
N LEU A 215 -18.59 8.33 0.41
CA LEU A 215 -19.37 7.20 -0.08
C LEU A 215 -19.70 6.31 1.11
N ARG A 216 -20.94 5.85 1.19
CA ARG A 216 -21.36 4.85 2.17
C ARG A 216 -21.67 3.56 1.47
N ALA A 217 -21.25 2.44 2.05
CA ALA A 217 -21.64 1.12 1.57
C ALA A 217 -22.12 0.26 2.75
N SER A 218 -23.15 -0.53 2.53
CA SER A 218 -23.70 -1.49 3.49
C SER A 218 -24.36 -2.67 2.75
N ASP A 219 -24.84 -3.62 3.51
CA ASP A 219 -25.49 -4.83 3.00
C ASP A 219 -24.52 -5.59 2.06
N PRO A 220 -23.45 -6.19 2.61
CA PRO A 220 -22.50 -6.96 1.82
C PRO A 220 -23.24 -8.08 1.08
N ARG A 221 -22.95 -8.25 -0.21
CA ARG A 221 -23.53 -9.29 -1.03
C ARG A 221 -22.96 -10.65 -0.59
N ALA A 222 -23.81 -11.66 -0.51
CA ALA A 222 -23.36 -13.02 -0.24
C ALA A 222 -22.22 -13.41 -1.18
N ARG A 223 -21.24 -14.11 -0.65
CA ARG A 223 -20.04 -14.58 -1.36
C ARG A 223 -20.46 -15.28 -2.65
N VAL A 224 -20.12 -14.67 -3.78
CA VAL A 224 -20.24 -15.36 -5.08
C VAL A 224 -18.95 -16.17 -5.20
N GLU A 225 -19.03 -17.47 -4.97
CA GLU A 225 -17.95 -18.40 -5.34
C GLU A 225 -17.54 -18.10 -6.79
N PRO A 226 -16.25 -18.04 -7.13
CA PRO A 226 -15.83 -17.91 -8.51
C PRO A 226 -16.36 -19.12 -9.29
N SER A 227 -17.52 -18.94 -9.94
CA SER A 227 -18.04 -19.97 -10.80
C SER A 227 -17.15 -20.04 -12.03
N ALA A 228 -16.54 -21.20 -12.27
CA ALA A 228 -15.98 -21.54 -13.57
C ALA A 228 -17.01 -21.16 -14.66
N GLU A 229 -16.64 -20.29 -15.55
CA GLU A 229 -17.51 -19.76 -16.59
C GLU A 229 -18.18 -20.90 -17.39
N ARG A 230 -19.49 -21.06 -17.22
CA ARG A 230 -20.31 -21.73 -18.22
C ARG A 230 -21.04 -20.64 -19.02
N PRO A 231 -20.83 -20.51 -20.33
CA PRO A 231 -21.58 -19.60 -21.15
C PRO A 231 -23.05 -20.05 -21.18
N GLY A 232 -23.92 -19.28 -20.55
CA GLY A 232 -25.38 -19.47 -20.64
C GLY A 232 -25.92 -18.88 -21.94
N PRO A 233 -26.96 -19.47 -22.54
CA PRO A 233 -27.48 -19.10 -23.87
C PRO A 233 -28.44 -17.91 -23.87
N SER A 234 -28.38 -16.99 -22.96
CA SER A 234 -29.24 -15.80 -22.97
C SER A 234 -28.43 -14.54 -22.74
N GLY A 235 -28.40 -13.65 -23.73
CA GLY A 235 -27.64 -12.40 -23.86
C GLY A 235 -27.83 -11.33 -22.78
N ARG A 236 -27.96 -11.69 -21.53
CA ARG A 236 -27.78 -10.81 -20.38
C ARG A 236 -26.29 -10.77 -20.06
N ARG A 237 -25.67 -9.59 -20.19
CA ARG A 237 -24.31 -9.35 -19.71
C ARG A 237 -24.20 -9.88 -18.29
N ALA A 238 -23.37 -10.90 -18.10
CA ALA A 238 -22.99 -11.37 -16.78
C ALA A 238 -22.48 -10.16 -15.96
N ARG A 239 -22.99 -10.01 -14.72
CA ARG A 239 -22.42 -9.05 -13.80
C ARG A 239 -20.96 -9.45 -13.60
N PRO A 240 -19.98 -8.50 -13.61
CA PRO A 240 -18.60 -8.83 -13.32
C PRO A 240 -18.53 -9.52 -11.95
N GLY A 241 -18.08 -10.78 -11.91
CA GLY A 241 -17.83 -11.51 -10.68
C GLY A 241 -16.82 -10.77 -9.80
N ALA A 242 -16.75 -11.15 -8.53
CA ALA A 242 -15.71 -10.68 -7.61
C ALA A 242 -14.34 -10.95 -8.24
N LEU A 243 -13.46 -9.94 -8.24
CA LEU A 243 -12.09 -10.10 -8.73
C LEU A 243 -11.28 -10.89 -7.70
N THR A 244 -10.44 -11.81 -8.16
CA THR A 244 -9.45 -12.48 -7.31
C THR A 244 -8.17 -11.65 -7.25
N TRP A 245 -7.54 -11.61 -6.07
CA TRP A 245 -6.29 -10.91 -5.82
C TRP A 245 -5.23 -11.88 -5.28
N PRO A 246 -3.94 -11.73 -5.67
CA PRO A 246 -3.46 -10.80 -6.70
C PRO A 246 -4.01 -11.13 -8.09
N ARG A 247 -4.15 -10.12 -8.95
CA ARG A 247 -4.43 -10.32 -10.38
C ARG A 247 -3.19 -10.82 -11.08
N THR A 248 -3.38 -11.71 -12.03
CA THR A 248 -2.28 -12.34 -12.74
C THR A 248 -2.45 -12.16 -14.23
N GLU A 249 -1.41 -11.68 -14.91
CA GLU A 249 -1.37 -11.54 -16.38
C GLU A 249 -0.02 -12.04 -16.90
N HIS A 250 -0.04 -12.66 -18.07
CA HIS A 250 1.19 -13.06 -18.78
C HIS A 250 1.59 -11.95 -19.74
N ASP A 251 2.83 -11.46 -19.59
CA ASP A 251 3.43 -10.48 -20.50
C ASP A 251 4.32 -11.21 -21.52
N GLU A 252 3.86 -11.31 -22.76
CA GLU A 252 4.56 -12.03 -23.83
C GLU A 252 5.95 -11.44 -24.13
N ALA A 253 6.14 -10.13 -23.99
CA ALA A 253 7.39 -9.47 -24.34
C ALA A 253 8.50 -9.78 -23.33
N THR A 254 8.17 -9.99 -22.06
CA THR A 254 9.14 -10.39 -21.01
C THR A 254 9.13 -11.88 -20.72
N GLY A 255 8.09 -12.60 -21.16
CA GLY A 255 7.86 -14.00 -20.82
C GLY A 255 7.58 -14.19 -19.33
N LEU A 256 7.11 -13.16 -18.63
CA LEU A 256 6.81 -13.21 -17.21
C LEU A 256 5.31 -13.32 -16.95
N THR A 257 4.96 -14.10 -15.95
CA THR A 257 3.66 -14.07 -15.30
C THR A 257 3.72 -13.04 -14.17
N ILE A 258 3.00 -11.91 -14.32
CA ILE A 258 3.02 -10.79 -13.39
C ILE A 258 1.82 -10.90 -12.46
N CYS A 259 2.07 -10.85 -11.17
CA CYS A 259 1.06 -10.85 -10.12
C CYS A 259 0.98 -9.46 -9.49
N ALA A 260 -0.24 -8.92 -9.31
CA ALA A 260 -0.42 -7.57 -8.77
C ALA A 260 -1.59 -7.49 -7.80
N HIS A 261 -1.34 -7.05 -6.59
CA HIS A 261 -2.36 -6.55 -5.68
C HIS A 261 -2.89 -5.19 -6.13
N GLY A 262 -4.07 -4.80 -5.70
CA GLY A 262 -4.80 -3.66 -6.22
C GLY A 262 -4.13 -2.29 -6.02
N ALA A 263 -3.27 -2.16 -5.01
CA ALA A 263 -2.50 -0.93 -4.76
C ALA A 263 -1.12 -0.91 -5.45
N ALA A 264 -0.65 -2.04 -6.04
CA ALA A 264 0.62 -2.09 -6.75
C ALA A 264 0.59 -1.20 -8.01
N PHE A 265 1.68 -0.48 -8.23
CA PHE A 265 1.84 0.39 -9.40
C PHE A 265 1.80 -0.42 -10.70
N ALA A 266 1.20 0.14 -11.75
CA ALA A 266 1.00 -0.46 -13.08
C ALA A 266 0.08 -1.70 -13.12
N GLY A 267 -0.42 -2.19 -11.97
CA GLY A 267 -1.21 -3.43 -11.93
C GLY A 267 -0.40 -4.62 -12.44
N ALA A 268 -1.04 -5.60 -13.07
CA ALA A 268 -0.38 -6.78 -13.61
C ALA A 268 0.33 -6.53 -14.98
N GLY A 269 0.49 -5.28 -15.40
CA GLY A 269 1.22 -4.91 -16.62
C GLY A 269 2.65 -4.42 -16.33
N VAL A 270 3.45 -4.30 -17.40
CA VAL A 270 4.80 -3.71 -17.35
C VAL A 270 4.73 -2.23 -17.74
N ASP A 271 5.20 -1.33 -16.85
CA ASP A 271 5.31 0.10 -17.14
C ASP A 271 6.26 0.38 -18.33
N ILE A 272 5.97 1.44 -19.08
CA ILE A 272 6.74 1.79 -20.29
C ILE A 272 8.21 2.09 -19.96
N GLY A 273 8.48 2.78 -18.85
CA GLY A 273 9.86 3.04 -18.39
C GLY A 273 10.57 1.75 -18.01
N THR A 274 9.89 0.86 -17.29
CA THR A 274 10.41 -0.48 -16.96
C THR A 274 10.72 -1.29 -18.23
N ARG A 275 9.88 -1.25 -19.27
CA ARG A 275 10.16 -1.91 -20.55
C ARG A 275 11.43 -1.41 -21.22
N LEU A 276 11.66 -0.09 -21.20
CA LEU A 276 12.88 0.47 -21.78
C LEU A 276 14.14 0.05 -20.99
N LEU A 277 14.08 0.01 -19.65
CA LEU A 277 15.19 -0.47 -18.83
C LEU A 277 15.45 -1.97 -19.08
N LEU A 278 14.39 -2.78 -19.16
CA LEU A 278 14.51 -4.22 -19.48
C LEU A 278 15.15 -4.47 -20.84
N SER A 279 14.87 -3.64 -21.85
CA SER A 279 15.44 -3.83 -23.21
C SER A 279 16.95 -3.67 -23.31
N VAL A 280 17.59 -3.19 -22.25
CA VAL A 280 19.06 -2.99 -22.18
C VAL A 280 19.67 -3.59 -20.91
N LEU A 281 18.88 -4.37 -20.17
CA LEU A 281 19.33 -4.94 -18.88
C LEU A 281 20.47 -5.96 -19.05
N ASP A 282 20.58 -6.58 -20.21
CA ASP A 282 21.69 -7.47 -20.62
C ASP A 282 23.03 -6.76 -20.74
N GLN A 283 23.03 -5.41 -20.83
CA GLN A 283 24.23 -4.59 -20.83
C GLN A 283 24.70 -4.19 -19.43
N ALA A 284 23.89 -4.50 -18.40
CA ALA A 284 24.30 -4.26 -17.03
C ALA A 284 25.40 -5.23 -16.60
N PRO A 285 26.31 -4.81 -15.69
CA PRO A 285 27.34 -5.70 -15.22
C PRO A 285 26.76 -6.92 -14.49
N ASP A 286 27.42 -8.08 -14.65
CA ASP A 286 27.12 -9.23 -13.83
C ASP A 286 27.32 -8.89 -12.35
N ALA A 287 26.28 -9.01 -11.57
CA ALA A 287 26.30 -8.64 -10.16
C ALA A 287 25.69 -9.75 -9.30
N SER A 288 26.32 -10.04 -8.18
CA SER A 288 25.84 -11.07 -7.26
C SER A 288 24.90 -10.51 -6.19
N ARG A 289 24.94 -9.19 -5.93
CA ARG A 289 24.13 -8.49 -4.93
C ARG A 289 23.40 -7.33 -5.60
N VAL A 290 22.12 -7.52 -5.88
CA VAL A 290 21.31 -6.60 -6.67
C VAL A 290 20.14 -6.08 -5.86
N ILE A 291 19.78 -4.81 -6.06
CA ILE A 291 18.57 -4.22 -5.46
C ILE A 291 17.68 -3.66 -6.57
N ASP A 292 16.41 -4.03 -6.56
CA ASP A 292 15.34 -3.38 -7.31
C ASP A 292 14.66 -2.37 -6.37
N LEU A 293 15.00 -1.10 -6.53
CA LEU A 293 14.55 -0.02 -5.66
C LEU A 293 13.22 0.58 -6.16
N GLY A 294 12.17 0.46 -5.35
CA GLY A 294 10.81 0.80 -5.76
C GLY A 294 10.25 -0.25 -6.72
N CYS A 295 10.33 -1.51 -6.30
CA CYS A 295 10.16 -2.69 -7.15
C CYS A 295 8.75 -2.84 -7.76
N GLY A 296 7.71 -2.22 -7.18
CA GLY A 296 6.33 -2.42 -7.62
C GLY A 296 5.96 -3.90 -7.66
N THR A 297 5.65 -4.44 -8.86
CA THR A 297 5.34 -5.87 -9.04
C THR A 297 6.57 -6.77 -9.18
N GLY A 298 7.78 -6.24 -9.01
CA GLY A 298 9.03 -7.02 -9.00
C GLY A 298 9.52 -7.45 -10.38
N VAL A 299 9.05 -6.83 -11.45
CA VAL A 299 9.41 -7.23 -12.84
C VAL A 299 10.90 -7.12 -13.09
N LEU A 300 11.59 -6.06 -12.65
CA LEU A 300 13.03 -5.89 -12.80
C LEU A 300 13.78 -6.95 -11.97
N ALA A 301 13.41 -7.13 -10.72
CA ALA A 301 14.01 -8.11 -9.81
C ALA A 301 13.93 -9.53 -10.38
N VAL A 302 12.74 -9.94 -10.82
CA VAL A 302 12.50 -11.29 -11.35
C VAL A 302 13.20 -11.50 -12.70
N SER A 303 13.20 -10.49 -13.58
CA SER A 303 13.92 -10.56 -14.84
C SER A 303 15.41 -10.75 -14.61
N TYR A 304 16.01 -9.98 -13.69
CA TYR A 304 17.43 -10.11 -13.37
C TYR A 304 17.75 -11.48 -12.75
N ALA A 305 16.98 -11.92 -11.76
CA ALA A 305 17.19 -13.21 -11.09
C ALA A 305 17.05 -14.41 -12.04
N ARG A 306 16.17 -14.34 -13.05
CA ARG A 306 16.06 -15.39 -14.08
C ARG A 306 17.29 -15.46 -15.01
N ALA A 307 17.86 -14.29 -15.35
CA ALA A 307 19.06 -14.21 -16.17
C ALA A 307 20.33 -14.58 -15.38
N HIS A 308 20.33 -14.36 -14.06
CA HIS A 308 21.46 -14.59 -13.16
C HIS A 308 21.04 -15.45 -11.97
N PRO A 309 20.89 -16.78 -12.11
CA PRO A 309 20.33 -17.67 -11.08
C PRO A 309 21.09 -17.66 -9.74
N ASP A 310 22.36 -17.31 -9.74
CA ASP A 310 23.21 -17.23 -8.55
C ASP A 310 23.13 -15.86 -7.84
N ALA A 311 22.46 -14.88 -8.45
CA ALA A 311 22.32 -13.55 -7.88
C ALA A 311 21.34 -13.53 -6.69
N ARG A 312 21.65 -12.71 -5.72
CA ARG A 312 20.75 -12.32 -4.62
C ARG A 312 20.13 -10.98 -4.95
N VAL A 313 18.83 -10.97 -5.15
CA VAL A 313 18.08 -9.77 -5.53
C VAL A 313 17.16 -9.37 -4.40
N ILE A 314 17.31 -8.14 -3.91
CA ILE A 314 16.36 -7.53 -3.00
C ILE A 314 15.41 -6.66 -3.82
N ALA A 315 14.11 -6.91 -3.69
CA ALA A 315 13.05 -6.08 -4.24
C ALA A 315 12.48 -5.21 -3.12
N THR A 316 12.80 -3.90 -3.09
CA THR A 316 12.34 -3.02 -2.01
C THR A 316 11.22 -2.11 -2.49
N ASP A 317 10.18 -1.94 -1.65
CA ASP A 317 9.14 -0.93 -1.84
C ASP A 317 8.57 -0.50 -0.48
N GLN A 318 8.07 0.71 -0.38
CA GLN A 318 7.35 1.15 0.82
C GLN A 318 5.93 0.59 0.92
N SER A 319 5.36 0.12 -0.20
CA SER A 319 4.01 -0.43 -0.31
C SER A 319 3.98 -1.91 0.07
N VAL A 320 3.10 -2.28 1.02
CA VAL A 320 2.83 -3.70 1.35
C VAL A 320 2.34 -4.45 0.12
N ALA A 321 1.43 -3.83 -0.66
CA ALA A 321 0.88 -4.42 -1.86
C ALA A 321 1.95 -4.67 -2.94
N ALA A 322 2.93 -3.77 -3.08
CA ALA A 322 4.06 -3.95 -3.99
C ALA A 322 4.93 -5.14 -3.56
N VAL A 323 5.32 -5.20 -2.29
CA VAL A 323 6.13 -6.30 -1.73
C VAL A 323 5.44 -7.65 -1.90
N ALA A 324 4.15 -7.73 -1.59
CA ALA A 324 3.35 -8.95 -1.79
C ALA A 324 3.26 -9.33 -3.27
N SER A 325 3.09 -8.34 -4.16
CA SER A 325 3.05 -8.54 -5.62
C SER A 325 4.39 -9.05 -6.17
N ALA A 326 5.50 -8.45 -5.73
CA ALA A 326 6.85 -8.88 -6.15
C ALA A 326 7.15 -10.33 -5.71
N THR A 327 6.77 -10.70 -4.48
CA THR A 327 6.88 -12.08 -3.99
C THR A 327 6.05 -13.04 -4.84
N ALA A 328 4.78 -12.70 -5.12
CA ALA A 328 3.91 -13.53 -5.93
C ALA A 328 4.40 -13.64 -7.38
N THR A 329 4.94 -12.57 -7.97
CA THR A 329 5.53 -12.57 -9.31
C THR A 329 6.76 -13.48 -9.36
N ALA A 330 7.66 -13.42 -8.36
CA ALA A 330 8.82 -14.30 -8.29
C ALA A 330 8.40 -15.78 -8.24
N MET A 331 7.45 -16.14 -7.37
CA MET A 331 6.92 -17.49 -7.25
C MET A 331 6.28 -17.98 -8.55
N ALA A 332 5.45 -17.14 -9.19
CA ALA A 332 4.77 -17.49 -10.45
C ALA A 332 5.74 -17.77 -11.62
N ASN A 333 6.98 -17.27 -11.52
CA ASN A 333 8.01 -17.46 -12.53
C ASN A 333 9.12 -18.47 -12.14
N GLY A 334 8.88 -19.27 -11.08
CA GLY A 334 9.81 -20.29 -10.62
C GLY A 334 11.12 -19.76 -10.03
N VAL A 335 11.15 -18.47 -9.65
CA VAL A 335 12.29 -17.85 -8.96
C VAL A 335 12.12 -18.09 -7.45
N ALA A 336 13.19 -18.52 -6.78
CA ALA A 336 13.16 -18.67 -5.33
C ALA A 336 12.77 -17.30 -4.69
N ALA A 337 11.71 -17.33 -3.89
CA ALA A 337 11.14 -16.12 -3.35
C ALA A 337 11.08 -16.17 -1.81
N GLY A 338 11.42 -15.05 -1.17
CA GLY A 338 11.28 -14.83 0.26
C GLY A 338 10.65 -13.45 0.53
N SER A 339 9.97 -13.32 1.66
CA SER A 339 9.57 -12.03 2.21
C SER A 339 10.35 -11.80 3.50
N GLY A 340 11.06 -10.67 3.61
CA GLY A 340 11.83 -10.30 4.78
C GLY A 340 11.18 -9.12 5.51
N SER A 341 11.00 -9.25 6.83
CA SER A 341 10.68 -8.14 7.73
C SER A 341 11.91 -7.67 8.51
N ALA A 342 13.07 -8.25 8.26
CA ALA A 342 14.27 -8.00 9.05
C ALA A 342 15.04 -6.77 8.55
N PRO A 343 15.39 -5.83 9.45
CA PRO A 343 16.08 -4.59 9.10
C PRO A 343 17.56 -4.76 8.69
N HIS A 344 18.16 -5.93 8.81
CA HIS A 344 19.61 -6.07 8.57
C HIS A 344 19.97 -7.35 7.81
N SER A 345 20.41 -7.16 6.57
CA SER A 345 21.17 -8.10 5.74
C SER A 345 20.45 -9.19 4.94
N PRO A 346 19.45 -8.86 4.08
CA PRO A 346 18.91 -9.84 3.14
C PRO A 346 19.86 -10.22 2.00
N LEU A 347 20.90 -9.42 1.70
CA LEU A 347 21.92 -9.75 0.68
C LEU A 347 22.89 -10.88 1.12
N SER A 348 22.78 -11.41 2.33
CA SER A 348 23.49 -12.61 2.78
C SER A 348 22.67 -13.91 2.65
N GLY A 349 21.41 -13.83 2.20
CA GLY A 349 20.50 -14.96 1.98
C GLY A 349 20.88 -15.84 0.78
N PRO A 350 20.08 -16.88 0.47
CA PRO A 350 20.24 -17.70 -0.71
C PRO A 350 20.01 -16.89 -2.00
N PRO A 351 20.43 -17.38 -3.19
CA PRO A 351 20.06 -16.80 -4.48
C PRO A 351 18.53 -16.73 -4.66
N GLY A 352 18.08 -15.77 -5.44
CA GLY A 352 16.66 -15.52 -5.72
C GLY A 352 16.23 -14.12 -5.38
N VAL A 353 14.92 -13.89 -5.23
CA VAL A 353 14.32 -12.59 -4.92
C VAL A 353 13.82 -12.56 -3.48
N THR A 354 14.27 -11.60 -2.70
CA THR A 354 13.71 -11.30 -1.38
C THR A 354 12.98 -9.95 -1.43
N ALA A 355 11.66 -9.95 -1.29
CA ALA A 355 10.88 -8.71 -1.26
C ALA A 355 10.82 -8.13 0.16
N VAL A 356 11.11 -6.85 0.32
CA VAL A 356 11.26 -6.16 1.61
C VAL A 356 10.48 -4.84 1.60
N ARG A 357 9.68 -4.61 2.64
CA ARG A 357 9.04 -3.31 2.85
C ARG A 357 10.04 -2.35 3.49
N ASP A 358 10.50 -1.35 2.72
CA ASP A 358 11.49 -0.37 3.18
C ASP A 358 11.15 1.03 2.67
N ASP A 359 11.56 2.06 3.40
CA ASP A 359 11.46 3.45 2.95
C ASP A 359 12.76 3.83 2.24
N ALA A 360 12.75 3.74 0.92
CA ALA A 360 13.92 3.77 0.04
C ALA A 360 14.87 2.59 0.36
N LEU A 361 16.06 2.85 0.88
CA LEU A 361 17.06 1.83 1.28
C LEU A 361 17.48 1.99 2.74
N GLY A 362 16.57 2.50 3.59
CA GLY A 362 16.86 2.80 4.99
C GLY A 362 17.34 1.61 5.81
N ALA A 363 16.87 0.41 5.48
CA ALA A 363 17.26 -0.83 6.14
C ALA A 363 18.51 -1.49 5.53
N GLN A 364 19.05 -0.98 4.41
CA GLN A 364 20.19 -1.57 3.73
C GLN A 364 21.52 -0.98 4.23
N SER A 365 22.50 -1.85 4.44
CA SER A 365 23.83 -1.46 4.90
C SER A 365 24.58 -0.67 3.82
N ASP A 366 25.49 0.21 4.24
CA ASP A 366 26.40 0.93 3.34
C ASP A 366 27.27 -0.04 2.55
N ALA A 367 27.56 0.30 1.30
CA ALA A 367 28.43 -0.45 0.41
C ALA A 367 28.09 -1.96 0.29
N SER A 368 26.80 -2.30 0.34
CA SER A 368 26.32 -3.69 0.34
C SER A 368 25.88 -4.20 -1.02
N ALA A 369 25.58 -3.35 -1.99
CA ALA A 369 25.08 -3.73 -3.31
C ALA A 369 26.12 -3.52 -4.41
N ASP A 370 26.09 -4.40 -5.41
CA ASP A 370 26.91 -4.30 -6.64
C ASP A 370 26.17 -3.54 -7.73
N LEU A 371 24.85 -3.72 -7.81
CA LEU A 371 23.96 -3.12 -8.80
C LEU A 371 22.65 -2.69 -8.14
N ILE A 372 22.17 -1.50 -8.47
CA ILE A 372 20.82 -1.04 -8.13
C ILE A 372 20.06 -0.72 -9.42
N LEU A 373 18.86 -1.28 -9.54
CA LEU A 373 17.90 -0.99 -10.61
C LEU A 373 16.85 -0.03 -10.05
N LEU A 374 16.47 1.01 -10.81
CA LEU A 374 15.55 2.03 -10.33
C LEU A 374 14.65 2.56 -11.45
N ASN A 375 13.35 2.46 -11.27
CA ASN A 375 12.34 3.22 -11.98
C ASN A 375 11.59 4.11 -10.99
N PRO A 376 12.04 5.36 -10.73
CA PRO A 376 11.49 6.18 -9.67
C PRO A 376 10.04 6.60 -9.97
N PRO A 377 9.21 6.85 -8.95
CA PRO A 377 7.80 7.23 -9.13
C PRO A 377 7.68 8.63 -9.77
N PHE A 378 7.03 8.72 -10.95
CA PHE A 378 6.84 9.98 -11.69
C PHE A 378 5.45 10.61 -11.50
N HIS A 379 4.50 9.90 -10.89
CA HIS A 379 3.07 10.27 -10.88
C HIS A 379 2.58 10.87 -9.56
N SER A 380 3.47 11.18 -8.63
CA SER A 380 3.10 11.71 -7.30
C SER A 380 2.80 13.20 -7.25
N GLY A 381 2.79 13.89 -8.41
CA GLY A 381 2.73 15.36 -8.53
C GLY A 381 4.13 15.99 -8.58
N ALA A 382 4.29 17.05 -9.37
CA ALA A 382 5.61 17.62 -9.70
C ALA A 382 6.45 18.00 -8.47
N ALA A 383 5.83 18.58 -7.43
CA ALA A 383 6.54 18.98 -6.21
C ALA A 383 7.00 17.78 -5.35
N VAL A 384 6.25 16.68 -5.35
CA VAL A 384 6.58 15.46 -4.61
C VAL A 384 7.67 14.68 -5.35
N THR A 385 7.51 14.49 -6.65
CA THR A 385 8.48 13.80 -7.51
C THR A 385 9.86 14.47 -7.47
N ALA A 386 9.92 15.80 -7.50
CA ALA A 386 11.17 16.55 -7.44
C ALA A 386 11.96 16.36 -6.13
N ARG A 387 11.33 15.91 -5.05
CA ARG A 387 11.97 15.66 -3.74
C ARG A 387 12.29 14.19 -3.49
N ILE A 388 11.53 13.27 -4.09
CA ILE A 388 11.74 11.82 -3.91
C ILE A 388 13.00 11.36 -4.63
N ALA A 389 13.18 11.71 -5.91
CA ALA A 389 14.28 11.20 -6.70
C ALA A 389 15.68 11.51 -6.13
N PRO A 390 15.99 12.74 -5.66
CA PRO A 390 17.28 13.03 -5.02
C PRO A 390 17.56 12.18 -3.78
N ARG A 391 16.51 11.88 -2.97
CA ARG A 391 16.64 11.00 -1.81
C ARG A 391 16.98 9.57 -2.24
N LEU A 392 16.29 9.04 -3.25
CA LEU A 392 16.58 7.71 -3.79
C LEU A 392 17.99 7.61 -4.36
N PHE A 393 18.48 8.66 -5.03
CA PHE A 393 19.84 8.69 -5.56
C PHE A 393 20.90 8.73 -4.45
N ALA A 394 20.67 9.51 -3.40
CA ALA A 394 21.56 9.56 -2.24
C ALA A 394 21.62 8.22 -1.50
N ASP A 395 20.48 7.58 -1.29
CA ASP A 395 20.42 6.26 -0.68
C ASP A 395 21.08 5.18 -1.56
N ALA A 396 20.88 5.23 -2.88
CA ALA A 396 21.56 4.35 -3.82
C ALA A 396 23.08 4.53 -3.77
N ALA A 397 23.56 5.78 -3.74
CA ALA A 397 24.99 6.07 -3.60
C ALA A 397 25.58 5.52 -2.30
N ARG A 398 24.85 5.61 -1.18
CA ARG A 398 25.28 5.06 0.11
C ARG A 398 25.41 3.54 0.08
N VAL A 399 24.42 2.87 -0.50
CA VAL A 399 24.28 1.41 -0.47
C VAL A 399 25.15 0.72 -1.53
N LEU A 400 25.42 1.35 -2.67
CA LEU A 400 26.35 0.82 -3.67
C LEU A 400 27.77 0.73 -3.08
N ARG A 401 28.48 -0.34 -3.38
CA ARG A 401 29.93 -0.42 -3.12
C ARG A 401 30.72 0.47 -4.10
N PRO A 402 31.97 0.86 -3.79
CA PRO A 402 32.83 1.51 -4.78
C PRO A 402 32.92 0.69 -6.06
N GLY A 403 32.68 1.33 -7.22
CA GLY A 403 32.60 0.70 -8.53
C GLY A 403 31.26 -0.01 -8.82
N GLY A 404 30.30 -0.01 -7.90
CA GLY A 404 28.94 -0.48 -8.17
C GLY A 404 28.15 0.52 -9.03
N GLU A 405 27.10 0.06 -9.70
CA GLU A 405 26.34 0.86 -10.66
C GLU A 405 24.88 1.04 -10.24
N LEU A 406 24.36 2.27 -10.43
CA LEU A 406 22.93 2.57 -10.43
C LEU A 406 22.43 2.65 -11.86
N TRP A 407 21.55 1.74 -12.25
CA TRP A 407 20.82 1.78 -13.52
C TRP A 407 19.44 2.38 -13.30
N CYS A 408 19.21 3.57 -13.86
CA CYS A 408 18.01 4.35 -13.62
C CYS A 408 17.32 4.71 -14.94
N VAL A 409 16.02 4.37 -15.06
CA VAL A 409 15.16 4.90 -16.12
C VAL A 409 14.38 6.10 -15.58
N TRP A 410 14.27 7.16 -16.39
CA TRP A 410 13.57 8.37 -16.01
C TRP A 410 12.97 9.08 -17.22
N ASN A 411 11.90 9.83 -17.00
CA ASN A 411 11.25 10.59 -18.05
C ASN A 411 12.17 11.71 -18.55
N SER A 412 12.54 11.71 -19.85
CA SER A 412 13.59 12.53 -20.45
C SER A 412 13.49 14.04 -20.15
N HIS A 413 12.28 14.55 -19.91
CA HIS A 413 12.08 15.98 -19.55
C HIS A 413 12.58 16.34 -18.13
N LEU A 414 12.73 15.36 -17.22
CA LEU A 414 13.18 15.59 -15.83
C LEU A 414 14.69 15.87 -15.74
N ARG A 415 15.47 15.47 -16.76
CA ARG A 415 16.91 15.76 -16.88
C ARG A 415 17.73 15.39 -15.64
N TYR A 416 17.54 14.17 -15.09
CA TYR A 416 18.16 13.74 -13.84
C TYR A 416 19.67 13.51 -13.91
N ARG A 417 20.29 13.51 -15.10
CA ARG A 417 21.73 13.24 -15.25
C ARG A 417 22.63 14.10 -14.34
N PRO A 418 22.47 15.46 -14.25
CA PRO A 418 23.30 16.24 -13.34
C PRO A 418 23.13 15.86 -11.86
N GLN A 419 21.91 15.48 -11.46
CA GLN A 419 21.64 15.05 -10.08
C GLN A 419 22.28 13.67 -9.81
N LEU A 420 22.23 12.74 -10.75
CA LEU A 420 22.88 11.44 -10.67
C LEU A 420 24.40 11.60 -10.59
N GLU A 421 25.00 12.47 -11.43
CA GLU A 421 26.43 12.79 -11.38
C GLU A 421 26.85 13.40 -10.03
N ALA A 422 26.04 14.26 -9.45
CA ALA A 422 26.32 14.88 -8.15
C ALA A 422 26.12 13.92 -6.97
N SER A 423 25.17 12.99 -7.04
CA SER A 423 24.83 12.11 -5.92
C SER A 423 25.56 10.77 -5.94
N VAL A 424 25.71 10.16 -7.12
CA VAL A 424 26.26 8.82 -7.28
C VAL A 424 27.67 8.87 -7.86
N GLY A 425 27.84 9.54 -9.01
CA GLY A 425 29.13 9.67 -9.69
C GLY A 425 28.99 9.66 -11.21
N THR A 426 30.07 9.28 -11.91
CA THR A 426 30.15 9.32 -13.37
C THR A 426 28.94 8.62 -14.00
N THR A 427 28.18 9.35 -14.83
CA THR A 427 26.92 8.89 -15.41
C THR A 427 27.00 8.84 -16.93
N ARG A 428 26.78 7.65 -17.51
CA ARG A 428 26.66 7.44 -18.96
C ARG A 428 25.20 7.18 -19.36
N GLN A 429 24.79 7.65 -20.50
CA GLN A 429 23.51 7.30 -21.12
C GLN A 429 23.64 5.95 -21.81
N ILE A 430 22.73 5.04 -21.52
CA ILE A 430 22.66 3.70 -22.14
C ILE A 430 21.77 3.76 -23.38
N VAL A 431 20.51 4.15 -23.19
CA VAL A 431 19.53 4.30 -24.26
C VAL A 431 18.61 5.48 -23.98
N ARG A 432 18.04 6.04 -25.02
CA ARG A 432 17.02 7.09 -24.93
C ARG A 432 16.00 6.93 -26.05
N ASP A 433 14.73 7.06 -25.68
CA ASP A 433 13.62 7.26 -26.60
C ASP A 433 13.02 8.68 -26.44
N PRO A 434 11.98 9.08 -27.19
CA PRO A 434 11.37 10.39 -27.07
C PRO A 434 10.83 10.69 -25.66
N LYS A 435 10.47 9.68 -24.87
CA LYS A 435 9.81 9.84 -23.58
C LYS A 435 10.73 9.52 -22.38
N PHE A 436 11.60 8.51 -22.50
CA PHE A 436 12.42 8.00 -21.40
C PHE A 436 13.91 7.98 -21.74
N THR A 437 14.73 8.04 -20.72
CA THR A 437 16.19 7.87 -20.79
C THR A 437 16.62 6.85 -19.74
N VAL A 438 17.48 5.92 -20.12
CA VAL A 438 18.19 5.01 -19.20
C VAL A 438 19.62 5.46 -19.06
N THR A 439 20.07 5.58 -17.84
CA THR A 439 21.45 5.93 -17.49
C THR A 439 22.04 4.90 -16.54
N ALA A 440 23.36 4.71 -16.62
CA ALA A 440 24.16 4.00 -15.63
C ALA A 440 25.11 4.98 -14.95
N SER A 441 25.08 5.02 -13.63
CA SER A 441 25.93 5.87 -12.80
C SER A 441 26.84 5.00 -11.94
N VAL A 442 28.14 5.24 -11.96
CA VAL A 442 29.15 4.48 -11.19
C VAL A 442 29.47 5.24 -9.91
N ARG A 443 29.43 4.53 -8.77
CA ARG A 443 29.87 5.06 -7.47
C ARG A 443 31.38 5.17 -7.36
#